data_6e7450269130540272ff529f35c7aee0
#
_entry.id   6e7450269130540272ff529f35c7aee0
#
_cell.length_a   1.000
_cell.length_b   1.000
_cell.length_c   1.000
_cell.angle_alpha   90.00
_cell.angle_beta   90.00
_cell.angle_gamma   90.00
#
_symmetry.space_group_name_H-M   'P 1'
#
loop_
_entity.id
_entity.type
_entity.pdbx_description
1 polymer ?
#
loop_
_entity_poly.entity_id
_entity_poly.type
_entity_poly.pdbx_seq_one_letter_code
_entity_poly.pdbx_strand_id
1 'polypeptide(L)'
;MRVLVVDDEPAFSEPLAERLALRGYDTATAQDADAALAELARSPRDLIFLDVGLPGMDGVDLLKILRERYPQVDVVMLSGAGDMGKAVQAMRRGALNWLSKPVGMDGILAECRKSAERAGARQEAARLAEAARWRSFGRVAEGVAHEVNNPLNIMVQAAGLIRDCLEEPEADALPDIAEV
;
A
#
# COMPACT_ATOMS: atom_id res chain seq x y z
N MET A 1 -3.01 14.89 6.23
CA MET A 1 -1.81 14.13 6.64
C MET A 1 -1.77 14.10 8.16
N ARG A 2 -1.54 12.94 8.73
CA ARG A 2 -1.53 12.67 10.18
C ARG A 2 -0.10 12.62 10.68
N VAL A 3 0.23 13.49 11.64
CA VAL A 3 1.58 13.66 12.16
C VAL A 3 1.62 13.30 13.64
N LEU A 4 2.60 12.53 14.07
CA LEU A 4 2.88 12.26 15.47
C LEU A 4 4.21 12.92 15.84
N VAL A 5 4.21 13.65 16.95
CA VAL A 5 5.42 14.20 17.55
C VAL A 5 5.75 13.39 18.81
N VAL A 6 6.90 12.74 18.79
CA VAL A 6 7.38 11.91 19.92
C VAL A 6 8.57 12.58 20.55
N ASP A 7 8.38 13.12 21.75
CA ASP A 7 9.38 13.92 22.44
C ASP A 7 9.00 14.00 23.94
N ASP A 8 9.93 13.74 24.83
CA ASP A 8 9.70 13.75 26.27
C ASP A 8 9.59 15.17 26.87
N GLU A 9 9.90 16.19 26.07
CA GLU A 9 9.73 17.59 26.45
C GLU A 9 8.37 18.14 25.96
N PRO A 10 7.30 18.24 26.81
CA PRO A 10 6.02 18.79 26.40
C PRO A 10 6.14 20.26 25.94
N ALA A 11 7.08 21.00 26.51
CA ALA A 11 7.37 22.39 26.12
C ALA A 11 7.84 22.52 24.64
N PHE A 12 8.31 21.44 24.03
CA PHE A 12 8.66 21.37 22.62
C PHE A 12 7.54 20.72 21.79
N SER A 13 7.06 19.53 22.21
CA SER A 13 6.14 18.71 21.41
C SER A 13 4.75 19.33 21.27
N GLU A 14 4.18 19.89 22.33
CA GLU A 14 2.83 20.48 22.29
C GLU A 14 2.75 21.73 21.39
N PRO A 15 3.63 22.75 21.54
CA PRO A 15 3.60 23.89 20.63
C PRO A 15 3.87 23.53 19.18
N LEU A 16 4.70 22.53 18.92
CA LEU A 16 4.93 22.04 17.57
C LEU A 16 3.67 21.40 16.98
N ALA A 17 3.01 20.54 17.73
CA ALA A 17 1.76 19.90 17.32
C ALA A 17 0.65 20.95 17.07
N GLU A 18 0.47 21.93 17.96
CA GLU A 18 -0.48 23.02 17.79
C GLU A 18 -0.22 23.83 16.51
N ARG A 19 1.04 24.19 16.26
CA ARG A 19 1.43 24.96 15.07
C ARG A 19 1.22 24.18 13.77
N LEU A 20 1.36 22.86 13.81
CA LEU A 20 1.02 21.97 12.70
C LEU A 20 -0.49 21.86 12.52
N ALA A 21 -1.26 21.72 13.63
CA ALA A 21 -2.72 21.64 13.59
C ALA A 21 -3.33 22.90 12.97
N LEU A 22 -2.83 24.09 13.31
CA LEU A 22 -3.23 25.37 12.71
C LEU A 22 -2.99 25.43 11.19
N ARG A 23 -2.17 24.54 10.65
CA ARG A 23 -1.88 24.41 9.21
C ARG A 23 -2.61 23.25 8.55
N GLY A 24 -3.58 22.64 9.25
CA GLY A 24 -4.44 21.61 8.71
C GLY A 24 -3.86 20.18 8.79
N TYR A 25 -2.81 19.95 9.58
CA TYR A 25 -2.33 18.61 9.90
C TYR A 25 -3.15 18.05 11.07
N ASP A 26 -3.46 16.75 11.00
CA ASP A 26 -4.02 16.02 12.14
C ASP A 26 -2.85 15.56 13.02
N THR A 27 -2.73 16.11 14.22
CA THR A 27 -1.55 15.97 15.06
C THR A 27 -1.86 15.25 16.36
N ALA A 28 -0.89 14.46 16.84
CA ALA A 28 -0.86 13.90 18.18
C ALA A 28 0.56 14.02 18.74
N THR A 29 0.68 13.90 20.06
CA THR A 29 1.95 13.88 20.77
C THR A 29 2.09 12.59 21.57
N ALA A 30 3.32 12.14 21.80
CA ALA A 30 3.67 11.07 22.71
C ALA A 30 4.97 11.45 23.44
N GLN A 31 5.09 11.08 24.70
CA GLN A 31 6.22 11.46 25.54
C GLN A 31 7.28 10.38 25.69
N ASP A 32 6.97 9.15 25.24
CA ASP A 32 7.85 8.00 25.30
C ASP A 32 7.52 6.99 24.19
N ALA A 33 8.30 5.93 24.12
CA ALA A 33 8.15 4.89 23.11
C ALA A 33 6.83 4.10 23.24
N ASP A 34 6.38 3.82 24.44
CA ASP A 34 5.16 3.05 24.71
C ASP A 34 3.92 3.86 24.31
N ALA A 35 3.87 5.13 24.68
CA ALA A 35 2.82 6.05 24.24
C ALA A 35 2.79 6.20 22.72
N ALA A 36 3.95 6.30 22.06
CA ALA A 36 4.04 6.38 20.61
C ALA A 36 3.49 5.12 19.92
N LEU A 37 3.86 3.93 20.42
CA LEU A 37 3.36 2.66 19.90
C LEU A 37 1.85 2.47 20.16
N ALA A 38 1.36 2.88 21.33
CA ALA A 38 -0.07 2.86 21.66
C ALA A 38 -0.88 3.79 20.73
N GLU A 39 -0.35 4.98 20.43
CA GLU A 39 -0.99 5.92 19.51
C GLU A 39 -1.03 5.37 18.08
N LEU A 40 0.04 4.76 17.60
CA LEU A 40 0.10 4.12 16.29
C LEU A 40 -0.84 2.92 16.15
N ALA A 41 -1.05 2.17 17.23
CA ALA A 41 -2.02 1.08 17.26
C ALA A 41 -3.46 1.58 17.20
N ARG A 42 -3.74 2.75 17.78
CA ARG A 42 -5.07 3.38 17.83
C ARG A 42 -5.41 4.08 16.52
N SER A 43 -4.47 4.80 15.95
CA SER A 43 -4.68 5.63 14.76
C SER A 43 -3.46 5.61 13.85
N PRO A 44 -3.62 5.24 12.55
CA PRO A 44 -2.52 5.28 11.61
C PRO A 44 -1.94 6.70 11.52
N ARG A 45 -0.63 6.81 11.37
CA ARG A 45 0.10 8.07 11.14
C ARG A 45 0.86 8.01 9.83
N ASP A 46 1.07 9.18 9.21
CA ASP A 46 1.77 9.27 7.93
C ASP A 46 3.24 9.67 8.15
N LEU A 47 3.49 10.51 9.16
CA LEU A 47 4.81 11.05 9.51
C LEU A 47 4.97 11.08 11.03
N ILE A 48 6.17 10.70 11.49
CA ILE A 48 6.60 10.82 12.88
C ILE A 48 7.81 11.74 12.94
N PHE A 49 7.74 12.76 13.78
CA PHE A 49 8.91 13.47 14.30
C PHE A 49 9.31 12.80 15.61
N LEU A 50 10.49 12.21 15.64
CA LEU A 50 10.94 11.34 16.73
C LEU A 50 12.19 11.89 17.38
N ASP A 51 12.11 12.24 18.65
CA ASP A 51 13.30 12.59 19.42
C ASP A 51 14.20 11.38 19.65
N VAL A 52 15.50 11.64 19.69
CA VAL A 52 16.52 10.62 19.94
C VAL A 52 16.60 10.28 21.44
N GLY A 53 16.44 11.28 22.29
CA GLY A 53 16.69 11.20 23.73
C GLY A 53 15.48 10.78 24.57
N LEU A 54 14.67 9.81 24.10
CA LEU A 54 13.48 9.41 24.86
C LEU A 54 13.81 8.65 26.14
N PRO A 55 12.99 8.77 27.19
CA PRO A 55 13.16 8.01 28.43
C PRO A 55 12.88 6.52 28.17
N GLY A 56 13.70 5.67 28.81
CA GLY A 56 13.53 4.21 28.78
C GLY A 56 14.00 3.54 27.49
N MET A 57 13.80 4.12 26.32
CA MET A 57 14.21 3.58 25.02
C MET A 57 14.81 4.67 24.14
N ASP A 58 15.99 4.42 23.58
CA ASP A 58 16.60 5.34 22.60
C ASP A 58 15.71 5.46 21.34
N GLY A 59 15.50 6.67 20.85
CA GLY A 59 14.70 6.93 19.65
C GLY A 59 15.19 6.17 18.42
N VAL A 60 16.48 5.87 18.31
CA VAL A 60 17.04 5.06 17.22
C VAL A 60 16.64 3.57 17.33
N ASP A 61 16.40 3.08 18.54
CA ASP A 61 15.88 1.72 18.75
C ASP A 61 14.37 1.66 18.52
N LEU A 62 13.63 2.69 18.92
CA LEU A 62 12.22 2.84 18.54
C LEU A 62 12.06 2.91 17.01
N LEU A 63 12.93 3.64 16.30
CA LEU A 63 12.93 3.67 14.83
C LEU A 63 13.01 2.26 14.22
N LYS A 64 13.83 1.36 14.78
CA LYS A 64 13.91 -0.03 14.31
C LYS A 64 12.55 -0.73 14.43
N ILE A 65 11.89 -0.61 15.58
CA ILE A 65 10.54 -1.19 15.81
C ILE A 65 9.53 -0.60 14.82
N LEU A 66 9.59 0.71 14.59
CA LEU A 66 8.70 1.41 13.65
C LEU A 66 8.90 0.92 12.21
N ARG A 67 10.14 0.67 11.79
CA ARG A 67 10.43 0.13 10.45
C ARG A 67 9.89 -1.29 10.26
N GLU A 68 9.95 -2.11 11.29
CA GLU A 68 9.46 -3.50 11.26
C GLU A 68 7.92 -3.57 11.27
N ARG A 69 7.27 -2.77 12.13
CA ARG A 69 5.81 -2.85 12.34
C ARG A 69 5.00 -1.88 11.47
N TYR A 70 5.56 -0.73 11.14
CA TYR A 70 4.90 0.36 10.40
C TYR A 70 5.76 0.87 9.23
N PRO A 71 6.12 0.02 8.27
CA PRO A 71 7.09 0.37 7.20
C PRO A 71 6.62 1.52 6.31
N GLN A 72 5.32 1.81 6.29
CA GLN A 72 4.73 2.89 5.47
C GLN A 72 4.83 4.27 6.11
N VAL A 73 5.09 4.34 7.42
CA VAL A 73 5.17 5.61 8.15
C VAL A 73 6.54 6.23 7.92
N ASP A 74 6.59 7.48 7.49
CA ASP A 74 7.85 8.21 7.40
C ASP A 74 8.30 8.65 8.80
N VAL A 75 9.60 8.55 9.09
CA VAL A 75 10.17 8.98 10.38
C VAL A 75 11.29 9.96 10.14
N VAL A 76 11.16 11.13 10.73
CA VAL A 76 12.19 12.17 10.79
C VAL A 76 12.69 12.25 12.22
N MET A 77 13.99 12.07 12.39
CA MET A 77 14.61 12.14 13.72
C MET A 77 14.83 13.60 14.12
N LEU A 78 14.56 13.89 15.38
CA LEU A 78 14.92 15.15 16.03
C LEU A 78 16.02 14.90 17.05
N SER A 79 17.03 15.76 17.15
CA SER A 79 18.12 15.56 18.10
C SER A 79 18.64 16.84 18.69
N GLY A 80 19.13 16.77 19.91
CA GLY A 80 19.92 17.82 20.53
C GLY A 80 21.34 17.93 19.96
N ALA A 81 22.10 18.88 20.50
CA ALA A 81 23.49 19.06 20.12
C ALA A 81 24.34 17.87 20.60
N GLY A 82 25.05 17.22 19.69
CA GLY A 82 26.04 16.16 20.02
C GLY A 82 25.75 14.76 19.45
N ASP A 83 24.58 14.53 18.87
CA ASP A 83 24.15 13.18 18.43
C ASP A 83 24.59 12.77 17.02
N MET A 84 25.63 13.41 16.45
CA MET A 84 26.07 13.16 15.07
C MET A 84 26.37 11.68 14.78
N GLY A 85 26.88 10.93 15.77
CA GLY A 85 27.11 9.50 15.62
C GLY A 85 25.85 8.68 15.43
N LYS A 86 24.75 9.09 16.05
CA LYS A 86 23.42 8.45 15.95
C LYS A 86 22.74 8.78 14.63
N ALA A 87 23.02 9.94 14.02
CA ALA A 87 22.43 10.36 12.75
C ALA A 87 22.73 9.34 11.64
N VAL A 88 23.97 8.90 11.52
CA VAL A 88 24.37 7.89 10.53
C VAL A 88 23.64 6.56 10.75
N GLN A 89 23.49 6.15 12.01
CA GLN A 89 22.74 4.95 12.35
C GLN A 89 21.26 5.05 12.00
N ALA A 90 20.62 6.17 12.34
CA ALA A 90 19.22 6.41 12.03
C ALA A 90 18.95 6.41 10.52
N MET A 91 19.80 7.05 9.73
CA MET A 91 19.68 7.04 8.27
C MET A 91 19.85 5.64 7.69
N ARG A 92 20.80 4.84 8.19
CA ARG A 92 20.98 3.43 7.79
C ARG A 92 19.79 2.55 8.18
N ARG A 93 19.12 2.88 9.28
CA ARG A 93 17.91 2.18 9.77
C ARG A 93 16.62 2.66 9.09
N GLY A 94 16.73 3.56 8.13
CA GLY A 94 15.60 4.00 7.30
C GLY A 94 14.86 5.23 7.79
N ALA A 95 15.47 6.07 8.64
CA ALA A 95 14.93 7.41 8.88
C ALA A 95 14.86 8.19 7.56
N LEU A 96 13.79 8.96 7.38
CA LEU A 96 13.61 9.81 6.22
C LEU A 96 14.61 10.96 6.21
N ASN A 97 14.81 11.56 7.37
CA ASN A 97 15.75 12.66 7.58
C ASN A 97 16.13 12.77 9.06
N TRP A 98 17.08 13.66 9.31
CA TRP A 98 17.57 14.02 10.64
C TRP A 98 17.62 15.55 10.76
N LEU A 99 17.00 16.10 11.78
CA LEU A 99 16.96 17.54 12.07
C LEU A 99 17.53 17.80 13.46
N SER A 100 18.42 18.79 13.58
CA SER A 100 18.99 19.19 14.85
C SER A 100 18.12 20.26 15.54
N LYS A 101 17.83 20.07 16.82
CA LYS A 101 17.19 21.09 17.66
C LYS A 101 18.18 22.24 17.96
N PRO A 102 17.76 23.51 17.96
CA PRO A 102 16.41 23.99 17.71
C PRO A 102 16.05 23.94 16.22
N VAL A 103 14.91 23.30 15.89
CA VAL A 103 14.42 23.17 14.52
C VAL A 103 13.40 24.27 14.21
N GLY A 104 13.61 24.99 13.12
CA GLY A 104 12.67 25.99 12.64
C GLY A 104 11.44 25.35 11.99
N MET A 105 10.30 26.07 12.05
CA MET A 105 9.05 25.60 11.46
C MET A 105 9.17 25.30 9.95
N ASP A 106 9.99 26.05 9.23
CA ASP A 106 10.22 25.83 7.79
C ASP A 106 10.85 24.45 7.52
N GLY A 107 11.78 24.01 8.38
CA GLY A 107 12.38 22.68 8.31
C GLY A 107 11.35 21.57 8.55
N ILE A 108 10.52 21.73 9.57
CA ILE A 108 9.41 20.81 9.87
C ILE A 108 8.42 20.71 8.69
N LEU A 109 7.99 21.86 8.16
CA LEU A 109 7.06 21.89 7.02
C LEU A 109 7.67 21.33 5.73
N ALA A 110 8.97 21.49 5.54
CA ALA A 110 9.65 20.87 4.40
C ALA A 110 9.57 19.34 4.46
N GLU A 111 9.77 18.74 5.65
CA GLU A 111 9.64 17.30 5.83
C GLU A 111 8.18 16.82 5.69
N CYS A 112 7.22 17.59 6.18
CA CYS A 112 5.79 17.32 5.95
C CYS A 112 5.47 17.26 4.45
N ARG A 113 5.96 18.21 3.65
CA ARG A 113 5.74 18.20 2.19
C ARG A 113 6.39 16.99 1.52
N LYS A 114 7.64 16.67 1.84
CA LYS A 114 8.34 15.50 1.29
C LYS A 114 7.61 14.18 1.63
N SER A 115 7.11 14.05 2.85
CA SER A 115 6.33 12.88 3.26
C SER A 115 5.01 12.79 2.50
N ALA A 116 4.30 13.90 2.31
CA ALA A 116 3.07 13.95 1.53
C ALA A 116 3.30 13.54 0.06
N GLU A 117 4.36 14.04 -0.57
CA GLU A 117 4.76 13.68 -1.95
C GLU A 117 5.06 12.17 -2.06
N ARG A 118 5.79 11.61 -1.09
CA ARG A 118 6.08 10.17 -1.06
C ARG A 118 4.83 9.32 -0.85
N ALA A 119 3.91 9.75 0.00
CA ALA A 119 2.65 9.07 0.22
C ALA A 119 1.81 9.05 -1.07
N GLY A 120 1.73 10.18 -1.78
CA GLY A 120 1.06 10.28 -3.08
C GLY A 120 1.68 9.35 -4.13
N ALA A 121 3.01 9.34 -4.24
CA ALA A 121 3.72 8.47 -5.18
C ALA A 121 3.50 6.97 -4.85
N ARG A 122 3.51 6.59 -3.57
CA ARG A 122 3.21 5.21 -3.13
C ARG A 122 1.78 4.80 -3.49
N GLN A 123 0.82 5.68 -3.27
CA GLN A 123 -0.59 5.42 -3.58
C GLN A 123 -0.82 5.26 -5.09
N GLU A 124 -0.21 6.11 -5.91
CA GLU A 124 -0.31 6.01 -7.37
C GLU A 124 0.36 4.72 -7.88
N ALA A 125 1.54 4.37 -7.37
CA ALA A 125 2.21 3.11 -7.71
C ALA A 125 1.36 1.88 -7.35
N ALA A 126 0.73 1.88 -6.17
CA ALA A 126 -0.17 0.81 -5.74
C ALA A 126 -1.39 0.69 -6.68
N ARG A 127 -2.00 1.81 -7.05
CA ARG A 127 -3.12 1.87 -7.98
C ARG A 127 -2.76 1.33 -9.37
N LEU A 128 -1.58 1.72 -9.89
CA LEU A 128 -1.09 1.22 -11.17
C LEU A 128 -0.80 -0.29 -11.13
N ALA A 129 -0.21 -0.77 -10.04
CA ALA A 129 0.05 -2.20 -9.85
C ALA A 129 -1.24 -3.02 -9.77
N GLU A 130 -2.27 -2.51 -9.09
CA GLU A 130 -3.59 -3.14 -9.03
C GLU A 130 -4.25 -3.19 -10.42
N ALA A 131 -4.25 -2.07 -11.15
CA ALA A 131 -4.77 -2.02 -12.51
C ALA A 131 -4.03 -2.97 -13.47
N ALA A 132 -2.71 -3.15 -13.28
CA ALA A 132 -1.94 -4.12 -14.06
C ALA A 132 -2.34 -5.58 -13.74
N ARG A 133 -2.60 -5.89 -12.46
CA ARG A 133 -3.10 -7.22 -12.05
C ARG A 133 -4.45 -7.53 -12.70
N TRP A 134 -5.39 -6.60 -12.68
CA TRP A 134 -6.71 -6.77 -13.30
C TRP A 134 -6.61 -6.97 -14.82
N ARG A 135 -5.74 -6.23 -15.51
CA ARG A 135 -5.50 -6.43 -16.95
C ARG A 135 -4.93 -7.82 -17.28
N SER A 136 -4.01 -8.30 -16.45
CA SER A 136 -3.44 -9.65 -16.60
C SER A 136 -4.50 -10.72 -16.39
N PHE A 137 -5.35 -10.57 -15.38
CA PHE A 137 -6.45 -11.49 -15.08
C PHE A 137 -7.48 -11.52 -16.22
N GLY A 138 -7.84 -10.37 -16.80
CA GLY A 138 -8.74 -10.29 -17.94
C GLY A 138 -8.27 -11.08 -19.15
N ARG A 139 -6.96 -11.02 -19.49
CA ARG A 139 -6.39 -11.81 -20.59
C ARG A 139 -6.44 -13.31 -20.34
N VAL A 140 -6.21 -13.75 -19.10
CA VAL A 140 -6.32 -15.17 -18.72
C VAL A 140 -7.77 -15.64 -18.83
N ALA A 141 -8.72 -14.83 -18.33
CA ALA A 141 -10.15 -15.14 -18.41
C ALA A 141 -10.65 -15.24 -19.86
N GLU A 142 -10.18 -14.36 -20.74
CA GLU A 142 -10.49 -14.41 -22.19
C GLU A 142 -9.93 -15.68 -22.86
N GLY A 143 -8.69 -16.08 -22.54
CA GLY A 143 -8.09 -17.32 -23.01
C GLY A 143 -8.87 -18.56 -22.56
N VAL A 144 -9.24 -18.62 -21.27
CA VAL A 144 -10.05 -19.71 -20.72
C VAL A 144 -11.44 -19.76 -21.38
N ALA A 145 -12.08 -18.60 -21.58
CA ALA A 145 -13.37 -18.55 -22.28
C ALA A 145 -13.29 -19.08 -23.69
N HIS A 146 -12.23 -18.77 -24.43
CA HIS A 146 -11.99 -19.35 -25.76
C HIS A 146 -11.77 -20.88 -25.74
N GLU A 147 -10.98 -21.36 -24.77
CA GLU A 147 -10.73 -22.79 -24.61
C GLU A 147 -11.96 -23.58 -24.18
N VAL A 148 -12.87 -22.99 -23.41
CA VAL A 148 -14.14 -23.63 -23.01
C VAL A 148 -15.17 -23.56 -24.13
N ASN A 149 -15.22 -22.46 -24.87
CA ASN A 149 -16.19 -22.31 -25.96
C ASN A 149 -15.89 -23.24 -27.17
N ASN A 150 -14.62 -23.55 -27.43
CA ASN A 150 -14.23 -24.43 -28.52
C ASN A 150 -14.89 -25.83 -28.45
N PRO A 151 -14.75 -26.61 -27.35
CA PRO A 151 -15.41 -27.91 -27.24
C PRO A 151 -16.93 -27.80 -27.20
N LEU A 152 -17.49 -26.73 -26.61
CA LEU A 152 -18.94 -26.50 -26.61
C LEU A 152 -19.47 -26.31 -28.03
N ASN A 153 -18.81 -25.54 -28.88
CA ASN A 153 -19.19 -25.35 -30.26
C ASN A 153 -19.11 -26.65 -31.06
N ILE A 154 -18.09 -27.49 -30.82
CA ILE A 154 -17.97 -28.81 -31.45
C ILE A 154 -19.13 -29.70 -31.00
N MET A 155 -19.49 -29.72 -29.73
CA MET A 155 -20.64 -30.49 -29.22
C MET A 155 -21.96 -30.02 -29.82
N VAL A 156 -22.18 -28.71 -29.92
CA VAL A 156 -23.39 -28.16 -30.55
C VAL A 156 -23.49 -28.54 -32.02
N GLN A 157 -22.38 -28.49 -32.78
CA GLN A 157 -22.35 -28.88 -34.16
C GLN A 157 -22.62 -30.40 -34.32
N ALA A 158 -21.99 -31.23 -33.47
CA ALA A 158 -22.24 -32.69 -33.48
C ALA A 158 -23.69 -33.02 -33.15
N ALA A 159 -24.30 -32.35 -32.18
CA ALA A 159 -25.72 -32.51 -31.83
C ALA A 159 -26.63 -32.09 -32.99
N GLY A 160 -26.28 -31.02 -33.70
CA GLY A 160 -26.98 -30.58 -34.92
C GLY A 160 -26.96 -31.66 -36.03
N LEU A 161 -25.77 -32.19 -36.32
CA LEU A 161 -25.63 -33.27 -37.33
C LEU A 161 -26.42 -34.53 -36.96
N ILE A 162 -26.43 -34.92 -35.68
CA ILE A 162 -27.23 -36.09 -35.23
C ILE A 162 -28.73 -35.78 -35.38
N ARG A 163 -29.19 -34.60 -35.07
CA ARG A 163 -30.57 -34.21 -35.26
C ARG A 163 -30.96 -34.25 -36.72
N ASP A 164 -30.14 -33.67 -37.60
CA ASP A 164 -30.41 -33.65 -39.04
C ASP A 164 -30.43 -35.06 -39.65
N CYS A 165 -29.57 -36.00 -39.19
CA CYS A 165 -29.62 -37.40 -39.56
C CYS A 165 -30.88 -38.13 -39.04
N LEU A 166 -31.47 -37.69 -37.94
CA LEU A 166 -32.70 -38.29 -37.39
C LEU A 166 -33.99 -37.72 -38.01
N GLU A 167 -33.91 -36.50 -38.54
CA GLU A 167 -35.04 -35.80 -39.18
C GLU A 167 -35.14 -36.04 -40.67
N GLU A 168 -34.12 -36.58 -41.36
CA GLU A 168 -34.23 -37.11 -42.72
C GLU A 168 -34.82 -38.54 -42.66
N PRO A 169 -36.11 -38.76 -42.93
CA PRO A 169 -36.60 -40.08 -43.20
C PRO A 169 -36.00 -40.50 -44.52
N GLU A 170 -35.37 -41.73 -44.60
CA GLU A 170 -35.05 -42.39 -45.79
C GLU A 170 -36.32 -42.56 -46.61
N ALA A 171 -36.60 -41.58 -47.44
CA ALA A 171 -37.57 -41.73 -48.52
C ALA A 171 -36.78 -42.07 -49.84
N ASP A 172 -37.02 -43.22 -50.29
CA ASP A 172 -36.61 -43.72 -51.60
C ASP A 172 -35.22 -44.37 -51.76
N ALA A 173 -35.18 -45.67 -51.60
CA ALA A 173 -34.57 -46.53 -52.59
C ALA A 173 -34.82 -48.02 -52.26
N LEU A 174 -36.04 -48.50 -52.43
CA LEU A 174 -36.25 -49.89 -52.80
C LEU A 174 -36.48 -49.94 -54.36
N PRO A 175 -35.52 -50.37 -55.12
CA PRO A 175 -35.79 -50.64 -56.52
C PRO A 175 -36.75 -51.83 -56.56
N ASP A 176 -37.83 -51.60 -57.27
CA ASP A 176 -38.86 -52.60 -57.63
C ASP A 176 -38.18 -53.81 -58.32
N ILE A 177 -38.12 -54.98 -57.64
CA ILE A 177 -37.67 -56.20 -58.17
C ILE A 177 -38.94 -57.03 -58.50
N ALA A 178 -39.61 -56.58 -59.55
CA ALA A 178 -40.63 -57.35 -60.17
C ALA A 178 -40.58 -57.12 -61.69
N GLU A 179 -39.65 -57.80 -62.36
CA GLU A 179 -39.78 -58.25 -63.76
C GLU A 179 -38.44 -58.78 -64.24
N VAL A 180 -38.19 -60.14 -64.13
CA VAL A 180 -37.71 -61.04 -65.15
C VAL A 180 -38.00 -62.48 -64.68
#